data_e7c0f3309ad2353af81151dbfc24b1af
#
_entry.id   e7c0f3309ad2353af81151dbfc24b1af
#
_cell.length_a   1.000
_cell.length_b   1.000
_cell.length_c   1.000
_cell.angle_alpha   90.00
_cell.angle_beta   90.00
_cell.angle_gamma   90.00
#
_symmetry.space_group_name_H-M   'P 1'
#
loop_
_entity.id
_entity.type
_entity.pdbx_description
1 polymer ?
#
loop_
_entity_poly.entity_id
_entity_poly.type
_entity_poly.pdbx_seq_one_letter_code
_entity_poly.pdbx_strand_id
1 'polypeptide(L)'
;IAPYIHEQFPDQDIEFIIGNNDTDLYSYFKEHGELPDIMTVRRFSGTDAQDLQPYLMDFASYDVVSKYYSYAVEYYKDTDDEIQWLPICAIPQTIIANKTLFDQYGIKVPENYEEYV
;
A
#
# COMPACT_ATOMS: atom_id res chain seq x y z
N ILE A 1 -4.96 4.50 16.12
CA ILE A 1 -5.19 5.42 14.99
C ILE A 1 -6.50 6.17 15.18
N ALA A 2 -7.65 5.48 15.42
CA ALA A 2 -8.96 6.12 15.56
C ALA A 2 -9.00 7.32 16.54
N PRO A 3 -8.51 7.22 17.80
CA PRO A 3 -8.51 8.36 18.70
C PRO A 3 -7.73 9.57 18.16
N TYR A 4 -6.61 9.32 17.51
CA TYR A 4 -5.79 10.38 16.91
C TYR A 4 -6.53 11.09 15.76
N ILE A 5 -7.23 10.34 14.92
CA ILE A 5 -7.99 10.90 13.80
C ILE A 5 -9.15 11.76 14.34
N HIS A 6 -9.91 11.30 15.32
CA HIS A 6 -10.97 12.10 15.95
C HIS A 6 -10.43 13.38 16.61
N GLU A 7 -9.23 13.34 17.17
CA GLU A 7 -8.57 14.53 17.73
C GLU A 7 -8.21 15.56 16.64
N GLN A 8 -7.76 15.08 15.48
CA GLN A 8 -7.39 15.96 14.34
C GLN A 8 -8.62 16.53 13.61
N PHE A 9 -9.73 15.81 13.62
CA PHE A 9 -10.95 16.16 12.91
C PHE A 9 -12.18 16.11 13.85
N PRO A 10 -12.23 16.98 14.88
CA PRO A 10 -13.24 16.89 15.93
C PRO A 10 -14.67 17.18 15.44
N ASP A 11 -14.79 17.94 14.34
CA ASP A 11 -16.08 18.34 13.76
C ASP A 11 -16.59 17.37 12.68
N GLN A 12 -15.86 16.27 12.43
CA GLN A 12 -16.23 15.26 11.44
C GLN A 12 -16.81 14.02 12.14
N ASP A 13 -17.95 13.57 11.64
CA ASP A 13 -18.50 12.28 12.03
C ASP A 13 -17.79 11.17 11.24
N ILE A 14 -16.85 10.49 11.90
CA ILE A 14 -15.99 9.47 11.27
C ILE A 14 -16.27 8.12 11.88
N GLU A 15 -16.81 7.23 11.07
CA GLU A 15 -17.02 5.83 11.42
C GLU A 15 -15.83 4.98 10.97
N PHE A 16 -15.33 4.10 11.85
CA PHE A 16 -14.26 3.16 11.54
C PHE A 16 -14.82 1.76 11.30
N ILE A 17 -14.76 1.33 10.06
CA ILE A 17 -15.13 -0.04 9.67
C ILE A 17 -13.86 -0.89 9.72
N ILE A 18 -13.83 -1.88 10.61
CA ILE A 18 -12.68 -2.77 10.77
C ILE A 18 -12.96 -4.05 10.00
N GLY A 19 -12.29 -4.20 8.85
CA GLY A 19 -12.24 -5.46 8.10
C GLY A 19 -11.24 -6.44 8.72
N ASN A 20 -11.45 -7.72 8.47
CA ASN A 20 -10.45 -8.76 8.73
C ASN A 20 -9.49 -8.85 7.51
N ASN A 21 -8.42 -9.65 7.65
CA ASN A 21 -7.43 -9.82 6.57
C ASN A 21 -8.00 -10.49 5.30
N ASP A 22 -9.17 -11.10 5.41
CA ASP A 22 -9.84 -11.83 4.32
C ASP A 22 -10.95 -11.00 3.67
N THR A 23 -11.27 -9.82 4.24
CA THR A 23 -12.23 -8.90 3.64
C THR A 23 -11.57 -8.20 2.46
N ASP A 24 -11.89 -8.65 1.26
CA ASP A 24 -11.51 -7.89 0.08
C ASP A 24 -12.55 -6.79 -0.20
N LEU A 25 -12.06 -5.73 -0.79
CA LEU A 25 -12.82 -4.52 -1.04
C LEU A 25 -13.95 -4.74 -2.06
N TYR A 26 -13.73 -5.63 -3.00
CA TYR A 26 -14.71 -5.96 -4.03
C TYR A 26 -15.90 -6.72 -3.44
N SER A 27 -15.64 -7.65 -2.54
CA SER A 27 -16.70 -8.33 -1.79
C SER A 27 -17.51 -7.37 -0.93
N TYR A 28 -16.83 -6.42 -0.26
CA TYR A 28 -17.51 -5.36 0.48
C TYR A 28 -18.43 -4.54 -0.42
N PHE A 29 -17.92 -4.08 -1.56
CA PHE A 29 -18.70 -3.32 -2.54
C PHE A 29 -19.93 -4.09 -3.05
N LYS A 30 -19.76 -5.37 -3.36
CA LYS A 30 -20.87 -6.24 -3.81
C LYS A 30 -21.95 -6.41 -2.75
N GLU A 31 -21.53 -6.52 -1.50
CA GLU A 31 -22.47 -6.72 -0.38
C GLU A 31 -23.25 -5.45 -0.02
N HIS A 32 -22.58 -4.30 -0.04
CA HIS A 32 -23.13 -3.03 0.44
C HIS A 32 -23.61 -2.09 -0.70
N GLY A 33 -23.10 -2.29 -1.92
CA GLY A 33 -23.40 -1.45 -3.08
C GLY A 33 -22.67 -0.10 -3.08
N GLU A 34 -21.81 0.14 -2.10
CA GLU A 34 -21.02 1.37 -1.93
C GLU A 34 -19.65 1.07 -1.37
N LEU A 35 -18.72 2.01 -1.51
CA LEU A 35 -17.38 1.96 -0.93
C LEU A 35 -17.28 2.92 0.25
N PRO A 36 -16.44 2.64 1.26
CA PRO A 36 -16.06 3.63 2.26
C PRO A 36 -15.38 4.83 1.61
N ASP A 37 -15.56 6.03 2.17
CA ASP A 37 -14.92 7.26 1.65
C ASP A 37 -13.40 7.16 1.63
N ILE A 38 -12.81 6.50 2.65
CA ILE A 38 -11.38 6.23 2.72
C ILE A 38 -11.20 4.77 3.12
N MET A 39 -10.32 4.09 2.41
CA MET A 39 -10.04 2.69 2.67
C MET A 39 -8.55 2.37 2.61
N THR A 40 -8.12 1.39 3.39
CA THR A 40 -6.77 0.84 3.31
C THR A 40 -6.81 -0.55 2.73
N VAL A 41 -5.99 -0.81 1.73
CA VAL A 41 -5.90 -2.12 1.10
C VAL A 41 -4.47 -2.65 1.18
N ARG A 42 -4.36 -3.93 1.48
CA ARG A 42 -3.05 -4.59 1.56
C ARG A 42 -2.56 -5.09 0.21
N ARG A 43 -3.48 -5.52 -0.62
CA ARG A 43 -3.24 -5.96 -1.98
C ARG A 43 -4.42 -5.58 -2.84
N PHE A 44 -4.10 -5.11 -4.02
CA PHE A 44 -5.07 -4.92 -5.07
C PHE A 44 -4.56 -5.71 -6.27
N SER A 45 -5.33 -6.62 -6.80
CA SER A 45 -4.88 -7.44 -7.91
C SER A 45 -6.01 -7.79 -8.87
N GLY A 46 -5.70 -7.73 -10.15
CA GLY A 46 -6.50 -8.30 -11.19
C GLY A 46 -7.77 -7.54 -11.56
N THR A 47 -8.79 -8.29 -11.95
CA THR A 47 -10.06 -7.77 -12.45
C THR A 47 -10.83 -6.93 -11.44
N ASP A 48 -10.70 -7.24 -10.16
CA ASP A 48 -11.39 -6.50 -9.09
C ASP A 48 -10.94 -5.04 -9.03
N ALA A 49 -9.67 -4.76 -9.33
CA ALA A 49 -9.14 -3.41 -9.41
C ALA A 49 -9.82 -2.61 -10.53
N GLN A 50 -9.98 -3.23 -11.71
CA GLN A 50 -10.59 -2.59 -12.86
C GLN A 50 -12.07 -2.27 -12.61
N ASP A 51 -12.79 -3.16 -11.96
CA ASP A 51 -14.21 -2.96 -11.64
C ASP A 51 -14.43 -1.82 -10.63
N LEU A 52 -13.47 -1.56 -9.75
CA LEU A 52 -13.56 -0.49 -8.76
C LEU A 52 -12.97 0.85 -9.22
N GLN A 53 -12.12 0.84 -10.24
CA GLN A 53 -11.46 2.03 -10.77
C GLN A 53 -12.40 3.23 -11.00
N PRO A 54 -13.61 3.07 -11.57
CA PRO A 54 -14.52 4.20 -11.81
C PRO A 54 -15.04 4.90 -10.53
N TYR A 55 -14.86 4.27 -9.37
CA TYR A 55 -15.32 4.79 -8.08
C TYR A 55 -14.19 5.41 -7.26
N LEU A 56 -12.95 5.36 -7.76
CA LEU A 56 -11.78 5.86 -7.05
C LEU A 56 -11.42 7.27 -7.51
N MET A 57 -10.95 8.07 -6.57
CA MET A 57 -10.52 9.44 -6.85
C MET A 57 -9.11 9.43 -7.44
N ASP A 58 -8.87 10.20 -8.49
CA ASP A 58 -7.53 10.46 -9.00
C ASP A 58 -6.83 11.55 -8.17
N PHE A 59 -5.67 11.21 -7.62
CA PHE A 59 -4.83 12.10 -6.82
C PHE A 59 -3.78 12.85 -7.64
N ALA A 60 -3.62 12.58 -8.95
CA ALA A 60 -2.52 13.12 -9.76
C ALA A 60 -2.37 14.66 -9.69
N SER A 61 -3.49 15.37 -9.55
CA SER A 61 -3.52 16.83 -9.46
C SER A 61 -3.39 17.41 -8.05
N TYR A 62 -3.30 16.56 -7.02
CA TYR A 62 -3.27 17.01 -5.63
C TYR A 62 -1.85 17.17 -5.09
N ASP A 63 -1.61 18.23 -4.34
CA ASP A 63 -0.31 18.54 -3.72
C ASP A 63 0.21 17.40 -2.81
N VAL A 64 -0.68 16.59 -2.27
CA VAL A 64 -0.30 15.46 -1.40
C VAL A 64 0.64 14.49 -2.11
N VAL A 65 0.51 14.31 -3.42
CA VAL A 65 1.36 13.41 -4.21
C VAL A 65 2.84 13.81 -4.14
N SER A 66 3.13 15.11 -4.10
CA SER A 66 4.49 15.63 -4.01
C SER A 66 5.22 15.29 -2.70
N LYS A 67 4.47 14.88 -1.67
CA LYS A 67 5.01 14.49 -0.35
C LYS A 67 5.48 13.03 -0.31
N TYR A 68 5.17 12.27 -1.34
CA TYR A 68 5.58 10.86 -1.45
C TYR A 68 6.87 10.71 -2.23
N TYR A 69 7.59 9.62 -1.99
CA TYR A 69 8.72 9.26 -2.84
C TYR A 69 8.25 8.96 -4.26
N SER A 70 8.91 9.53 -5.26
CA SER A 70 8.51 9.42 -6.66
C SER A 70 8.37 7.96 -7.13
N TYR A 71 9.30 7.09 -6.72
CA TYR A 71 9.24 5.66 -7.08
C TYR A 71 7.99 4.96 -6.53
N ALA A 72 7.51 5.38 -5.35
CA ALA A 72 6.33 4.79 -4.74
C ALA A 72 5.06 5.23 -5.45
N VAL A 73 4.99 6.49 -5.86
CA VAL A 73 3.87 7.03 -6.65
C VAL A 73 3.83 6.39 -8.02
N GLU A 74 4.98 6.30 -8.69
CA GLU A 74 5.10 5.73 -10.04
C GLU A 74 4.63 4.26 -10.11
N TYR A 75 4.86 3.52 -9.03
CA TYR A 75 4.38 2.13 -8.92
C TYR A 75 2.84 2.00 -8.93
N TYR A 76 2.13 3.05 -8.49
CA TYR A 76 0.68 3.07 -8.39
C TYR A 76 -0.02 3.84 -9.50
N LYS A 77 0.73 4.36 -10.46
CA LYS A 77 0.14 4.92 -11.68
C LYS A 77 -0.47 3.82 -12.53
N ASP A 78 -1.62 4.10 -13.09
CA ASP A 78 -2.25 3.23 -14.07
C ASP A 78 -1.80 3.59 -15.51
N THR A 79 -2.46 2.97 -16.51
CA THR A 79 -2.17 3.17 -17.92
C THR A 79 -2.52 4.57 -18.43
N ASP A 80 -3.38 5.29 -17.72
CA ASP A 80 -3.84 6.63 -18.06
C ASP A 80 -3.15 7.73 -17.23
N ASP A 81 -2.05 7.35 -16.53
CA ASP A 81 -1.28 8.21 -15.61
C ASP A 81 -2.08 8.68 -14.37
N GLU A 82 -3.23 8.09 -14.08
CA GLU A 82 -4.00 8.35 -12.88
C GLU A 82 -3.34 7.73 -11.65
N ILE A 83 -3.46 8.40 -10.51
CA ILE A 83 -2.94 7.96 -9.22
C ILE A 83 -4.13 7.76 -8.29
N GLN A 84 -4.67 6.56 -8.25
CA GLN A 84 -5.83 6.23 -7.42
C GLN A 84 -5.46 5.65 -6.05
N TRP A 85 -4.17 5.38 -5.83
CA TRP A 85 -3.64 4.77 -4.61
C TRP A 85 -2.44 5.55 -4.10
N LEU A 86 -2.45 5.83 -2.80
CA LEU A 86 -1.31 6.42 -2.12
C LEU A 86 -0.71 5.42 -1.12
N PRO A 87 0.60 5.17 -1.16
CA PRO A 87 1.25 4.21 -0.27
C PRO A 87 1.23 4.72 1.18
N ILE A 88 0.82 3.87 2.11
CA ILE A 88 0.89 4.18 3.55
C ILE A 88 2.29 3.91 4.08
N CYS A 89 2.93 2.85 3.59
CA CYS A 89 4.29 2.47 3.98
C CYS A 89 4.99 1.71 2.86
N ALA A 90 6.31 1.69 2.90
CA ALA A 90 7.12 0.82 2.08
C ALA A 90 7.71 -0.28 2.96
N ILE A 91 7.52 -1.52 2.59
CA ILE A 91 8.11 -2.68 3.27
C ILE A 91 9.22 -3.24 2.38
N PRO A 92 10.49 -2.95 2.68
CA PRO A 92 11.59 -3.51 1.90
C PRO A 92 11.67 -5.02 2.13
N GLN A 93 11.74 -5.77 1.04
CA GLN A 93 12.12 -7.16 1.09
C GLN A 93 13.64 -7.24 0.92
N THR A 94 14.31 -7.90 1.84
CA THR A 94 15.76 -7.98 1.84
C THR A 94 16.23 -9.39 2.22
N ILE A 95 17.47 -9.68 1.86
CA ILE A 95 18.16 -10.89 2.27
C ILE A 95 18.94 -10.58 3.54
N ILE A 96 18.76 -11.39 4.56
CA ILE A 96 19.46 -11.27 5.84
C ILE A 96 20.49 -12.40 5.93
N ALA A 97 21.76 -12.04 6.09
CA ALA A 97 22.84 -13.01 6.33
C ALA A 97 23.18 -13.07 7.82
N ASN A 98 23.34 -14.29 8.36
CA ASN A 98 23.89 -14.47 9.70
C ASN A 98 25.42 -14.39 9.62
N LYS A 99 25.95 -13.20 9.91
CA LYS A 99 27.40 -12.94 9.82
C LYS A 99 28.24 -13.89 10.66
N THR A 100 27.79 -14.27 11.86
CA THR A 100 28.52 -15.19 12.73
C THR A 100 28.70 -16.55 12.09
N LEU A 101 27.67 -17.08 11.44
CA LEU A 101 27.78 -18.37 10.73
C LEU A 101 28.66 -18.24 9.49
N PHE A 102 28.55 -17.16 8.74
CA PHE A 102 29.41 -16.93 7.58
C PHE A 102 30.88 -16.89 7.98
N ASP A 103 31.24 -16.16 9.04
CA ASP A 103 32.58 -16.06 9.57
C ASP A 103 33.08 -17.46 10.07
N GLN A 104 32.20 -18.21 10.77
CA GLN A 104 32.54 -19.55 11.28
C GLN A 104 32.89 -20.56 10.18
N TYR A 105 32.19 -20.48 9.06
CA TYR A 105 32.39 -21.37 7.92
C TYR A 105 33.31 -20.79 6.84
N GLY A 106 33.87 -19.61 7.04
CA GLY A 106 34.75 -18.95 6.08
C GLY A 106 34.02 -18.55 4.78
N ILE A 107 32.71 -18.32 4.86
CA ILE A 107 31.89 -17.93 3.72
C ILE A 107 31.88 -16.39 3.62
N LYS A 108 32.24 -15.86 2.45
CA LYS A 108 32.14 -14.43 2.18
C LYS A 108 30.67 -14.02 2.02
N VAL A 109 30.30 -12.92 2.66
CA VAL A 109 28.97 -12.33 2.40
C VAL A 109 28.96 -11.76 0.97
N PRO A 110 27.98 -12.11 0.13
CA PRO A 110 27.87 -11.57 -1.22
C PRO A 110 27.73 -10.05 -1.23
N GLU A 111 28.43 -9.37 -2.13
CA GLU A 111 28.37 -7.92 -2.28
C GLU A 111 27.45 -7.49 -3.43
N ASN A 112 27.08 -8.42 -4.30
CA ASN A 112 26.21 -8.20 -5.44
C ASN A 112 25.41 -9.47 -5.76
N TYR A 113 24.51 -9.36 -6.73
CA TYR A 113 23.61 -10.47 -7.09
C TYR A 113 24.35 -11.65 -7.71
N GLU A 114 25.38 -11.40 -8.50
CA GLU A 114 26.19 -12.44 -9.17
C GLU A 114 26.95 -13.31 -8.17
N GLU A 115 27.36 -12.74 -7.04
CA GLU A 115 28.01 -13.49 -5.97
C GLU A 115 27.02 -14.26 -5.09
N TYR A 116 25.73 -13.87 -5.14
CA TYR A 116 24.66 -14.51 -4.37
C TYR A 116 24.12 -15.77 -5.06
N VAL A 117 24.09 -15.84 -6.39
CA VAL A 117 23.58 -16.96 -7.20
C VAL A 117 24.67 -17.99 -7.44
#